data_deb80c5b529eeae7d7bb9bceb96512d9
#
_entry.id   deb80c5b529eeae7d7bb9bceb96512d9
#
_cell.length_a   1.000
_cell.length_b   1.000
_cell.length_c   1.000
_cell.angle_alpha   90.00
_cell.angle_beta   90.00
_cell.angle_gamma   90.00
#
_symmetry.space_group_name_H-M   'P 1'
#
loop_
_entity.id
_entity.type
_entity.pdbx_description
1 polymer ?
#
loop_
_entity_poly.entity_id
_entity_poly.type
_entity_poly.pdbx_seq_one_letter_code
_entity_poly.pdbx_strand_id
1 'polypeptide(L)'
;MDAQEIKTAVAHQDAARAAAEAPFVNAFDPAKALGPDGRPAVSRRARIWADVPDEQWNDWRWQLSHRVNDLAEIEQILELTDSEREGLSVPDRFRVDITPYFMSLIDPKDPNDPIRLQVIPTAEEHGAFTGMMEDSLAEDRHSPVPGLVHRYPDRVLMLVTTQCASYCRYCTRSRIVGDPTQNFNSRDHEAQLEYLRRTPQVRDVLISGGDGLTLAPKLFEKILRGLREIPHIEIIRIGSRVPVFLPQRIDDELCEMLQKYHPLWINLHFNHPNEITPEVSRAVDKLTKAGLPVGNQSVLLAGVNDCVHIQRGLVHKLVANRIRPYYLYQCDLVEGSGHFRTPVGKGLEIMEGLRGHTSGYAVPTYVIDAPGGGGKIPVMPNYLISYSDHKVVLRNYEGYITTYEEPQTYRQHDKTACSYCQHERPEPGQSGILGLLEGERMWIEPRGFQETHTRGNVEAHRLQDPSKWVPFGVGAIEGTAGEALPVLQAGDLTETPPPDPVPAPAPSAASAASAAIAAPGFAPGEEPRPREGEPTGSAHGELL
;
A
#
# COMPACT_ATOMS: atom_id res chain seq x y z
N MET A 1 -14.80 41.69 -20.09
CA MET A 1 -15.63 41.14 -19.02
C MET A 1 -16.70 42.16 -18.67
N ASP A 2 -17.94 41.77 -18.81
CA ASP A 2 -19.03 42.67 -18.44
C ASP A 2 -19.25 42.68 -16.91
N ALA A 3 -20.04 43.63 -16.41
CA ALA A 3 -20.30 43.77 -14.97
C ALA A 3 -20.99 42.54 -14.35
N GLN A 4 -21.61 41.69 -15.17
CA GLN A 4 -22.27 40.44 -14.76
C GLN A 4 -21.26 39.32 -14.59
N GLU A 5 -20.28 39.22 -15.49
CA GLU A 5 -19.20 38.24 -15.40
C GLU A 5 -18.30 38.52 -14.18
N ILE A 6 -18.05 39.79 -13.86
CA ILE A 6 -17.30 40.20 -12.67
C ILE A 6 -18.08 39.83 -11.40
N LYS A 7 -19.40 40.09 -11.36
CA LYS A 7 -20.24 39.70 -10.20
C LYS A 7 -20.29 38.21 -10.00
N THR A 8 -20.34 37.41 -11.06
CA THR A 8 -20.34 35.94 -10.98
C THR A 8 -18.99 35.43 -10.50
N ALA A 9 -17.88 35.98 -10.98
CA ALA A 9 -16.53 35.63 -10.55
C ALA A 9 -16.28 35.99 -9.07
N VAL A 10 -16.75 37.16 -8.62
CA VAL A 10 -16.65 37.57 -7.21
C VAL A 10 -17.53 36.67 -6.31
N ALA A 11 -18.76 36.34 -6.73
CA ALA A 11 -19.63 35.44 -5.99
C ALA A 11 -19.03 34.01 -5.87
N HIS A 12 -18.33 33.51 -6.90
CA HIS A 12 -17.60 32.24 -6.82
C HIS A 12 -16.38 32.33 -5.92
N GLN A 13 -15.65 33.44 -5.90
CA GLN A 13 -14.53 33.66 -4.97
C GLN A 13 -15.00 33.78 -3.52
N ASP A 14 -16.10 34.52 -3.28
CA ASP A 14 -16.68 34.64 -1.93
C ASP A 14 -17.26 33.32 -1.42
N ALA A 15 -17.88 32.52 -2.28
CA ALA A 15 -18.34 31.17 -1.92
C ALA A 15 -17.17 30.21 -1.62
N ALA A 16 -16.07 30.28 -2.39
CA ALA A 16 -14.87 29.50 -2.14
C ALA A 16 -14.16 29.93 -0.83
N ARG A 17 -14.16 31.24 -0.53
CA ARG A 17 -13.61 31.81 0.69
C ARG A 17 -14.48 31.46 1.91
N ALA A 18 -15.79 31.55 1.80
CA ALA A 18 -16.72 31.12 2.84
C ALA A 18 -16.64 29.63 3.14
N ALA A 19 -16.37 28.78 2.13
CA ALA A 19 -16.10 27.37 2.31
C ALA A 19 -14.76 27.10 3.01
N ALA A 20 -13.76 27.96 2.81
CA ALA A 20 -12.46 27.87 3.48
C ALA A 20 -12.49 28.44 4.92
N GLU A 21 -13.40 29.35 5.22
CA GLU A 21 -13.56 30.00 6.53
C GLU A 21 -14.69 29.38 7.37
N ALA A 22 -15.40 28.34 6.85
CA ALA A 22 -16.41 27.64 7.64
C ALA A 22 -15.76 27.03 8.89
N PRO A 23 -16.26 27.36 10.09
CA PRO A 23 -15.73 26.77 11.32
C PRO A 23 -15.81 25.26 11.19
N PHE A 24 -14.81 24.56 11.73
CA PHE A 24 -14.75 23.11 11.78
C PHE A 24 -16.11 22.55 12.23
N VAL A 25 -16.99 22.33 11.29
CA VAL A 25 -18.15 21.48 11.52
C VAL A 25 -17.54 20.12 11.78
N ASN A 26 -17.83 19.52 12.92
CA ASN A 26 -17.41 18.19 13.27
C ASN A 26 -17.48 17.35 12.00
N ALA A 27 -16.33 16.98 11.45
CA ALA A 27 -16.17 16.52 10.06
C ALA A 27 -16.86 15.18 9.79
N PHE A 28 -17.72 14.74 10.71
CA PHE A 28 -18.30 13.43 10.74
C PHE A 28 -19.83 13.43 10.91
N ASP A 29 -20.50 14.16 10.05
CA ASP A 29 -21.90 13.87 9.79
C ASP A 29 -21.98 13.15 8.44
N PRO A 30 -22.19 11.81 8.43
CA PRO A 30 -22.27 11.03 7.18
C PRO A 30 -23.37 11.55 6.24
N ALA A 31 -24.38 12.26 6.79
CA ALA A 31 -25.44 12.88 5.99
C ALA A 31 -25.00 14.15 5.25
N LYS A 32 -23.84 14.71 5.62
CA LYS A 32 -23.30 15.95 5.04
C LYS A 32 -22.03 15.75 4.20
N ALA A 33 -21.62 14.49 3.94
CA ALA A 33 -20.52 14.23 3.03
C ALA A 33 -20.86 14.80 1.65
N LEU A 34 -20.08 15.79 1.22
CA LEU A 34 -20.23 16.41 -0.09
C LEU A 34 -19.30 15.70 -1.09
N GLY A 35 -19.78 15.49 -2.31
CA GLY A 35 -18.93 15.08 -3.43
C GLY A 35 -17.89 16.13 -3.79
N PRO A 36 -16.93 15.83 -4.70
CA PRO A 36 -15.93 16.78 -5.16
C PRO A 36 -16.50 18.06 -5.76
N ASP A 37 -17.74 18.02 -6.21
CA ASP A 37 -18.52 19.14 -6.77
C ASP A 37 -19.28 19.95 -5.71
N GLY A 38 -19.06 19.66 -4.43
CA GLY A 38 -19.74 20.34 -3.32
C GLY A 38 -21.23 19.95 -3.15
N ARG A 39 -21.72 18.97 -3.92
CA ARG A 39 -23.09 18.45 -3.79
C ARG A 39 -23.11 17.28 -2.81
N PRO A 40 -24.25 17.05 -2.10
CA PRO A 40 -24.41 15.80 -1.37
C PRO A 40 -24.15 14.65 -2.35
N ALA A 41 -23.18 13.78 -2.04
CA ALA A 41 -22.95 12.60 -2.84
C ALA A 41 -24.18 11.70 -2.68
N VAL A 42 -25.15 11.94 -3.49
CA VAL A 42 -26.28 11.03 -3.67
C VAL A 42 -25.69 9.80 -4.35
N SER A 43 -25.98 8.62 -3.83
CA SER A 43 -25.71 7.36 -4.48
C SER A 43 -26.15 7.47 -5.93
N ARG A 44 -25.20 7.64 -6.85
CA ARG A 44 -25.50 7.62 -8.27
C ARG A 44 -25.92 6.20 -8.60
N ARG A 45 -27.09 6.04 -9.22
CA ARG A 45 -27.45 4.79 -9.88
C ARG A 45 -27.31 5.00 -11.36
N ALA A 46 -26.64 4.08 -12.05
CA ALA A 46 -26.67 4.09 -13.50
C ALA A 46 -28.12 3.96 -13.98
N ARG A 47 -28.40 4.52 -15.16
CA ARG A 47 -29.76 4.61 -15.67
C ARG A 47 -30.50 3.27 -15.76
N ILE A 48 -29.77 2.18 -16.01
CA ILE A 48 -30.35 0.82 -16.08
C ILE A 48 -30.88 0.34 -14.71
N TRP A 49 -30.48 0.95 -13.60
CA TRP A 49 -30.94 0.62 -12.23
C TRP A 49 -31.77 1.72 -11.59
N ALA A 50 -32.21 2.71 -12.37
CA ALA A 50 -32.98 3.85 -11.84
C ALA A 50 -34.25 3.43 -11.14
N ASP A 51 -34.92 2.39 -11.64
CA ASP A 51 -36.18 1.86 -11.14
C ASP A 51 -36.03 0.76 -10.06
N VAL A 52 -34.82 0.40 -9.69
CA VAL A 52 -34.57 -0.60 -8.65
C VAL A 52 -34.99 -0.01 -7.30
N PRO A 53 -35.88 -0.66 -6.52
CA PRO A 53 -36.27 -0.19 -5.20
C PRO A 53 -35.09 -0.06 -4.25
N ASP A 54 -35.13 0.94 -3.33
CA ASP A 54 -34.05 1.19 -2.38
C ASP A 54 -33.74 0.00 -1.48
N GLU A 55 -34.74 -0.78 -1.11
CA GLU A 55 -34.58 -1.99 -0.31
C GLU A 55 -33.72 -3.04 -1.06
N GLN A 56 -33.96 -3.24 -2.36
CA GLN A 56 -33.16 -4.14 -3.17
C GLN A 56 -31.76 -3.57 -3.41
N TRP A 57 -31.68 -2.29 -3.74
CA TRP A 57 -30.38 -1.62 -3.96
C TRP A 57 -29.46 -1.73 -2.74
N ASN A 58 -30.01 -1.64 -1.55
CA ASN A 58 -29.27 -1.74 -0.31
C ASN A 58 -29.10 -3.17 0.20
N ASP A 59 -29.65 -4.18 -0.46
CA ASP A 59 -29.35 -5.59 -0.17
C ASP A 59 -28.04 -5.99 -0.84
N TRP A 60 -27.04 -6.31 -0.04
CA TRP A 60 -25.73 -6.74 -0.55
C TRP A 60 -25.79 -8.04 -1.38
N ARG A 61 -26.78 -8.90 -1.12
CA ARG A 61 -26.98 -10.14 -1.91
C ARG A 61 -27.48 -9.82 -3.30
N TRP A 62 -28.39 -8.83 -3.40
CA TRP A 62 -28.83 -8.31 -4.69
C TRP A 62 -27.65 -7.72 -5.48
N GLN A 63 -26.82 -6.90 -4.85
CA GLN A 63 -25.63 -6.30 -5.47
C GLN A 63 -24.68 -7.39 -6.01
N LEU A 64 -24.45 -8.47 -5.26
CA LEU A 64 -23.57 -9.57 -5.69
C LEU A 64 -24.18 -10.40 -6.82
N SER A 65 -25.49 -10.58 -6.85
CA SER A 65 -26.17 -11.37 -7.88
C SER A 65 -26.39 -10.60 -9.21
N HIS A 66 -26.27 -9.26 -9.16
CA HIS A 66 -26.45 -8.38 -10.32
C HIS A 66 -25.14 -7.69 -10.72
N ARG A 67 -23.99 -8.32 -10.44
CA ARG A 67 -22.69 -7.81 -10.90
C ARG A 67 -22.64 -7.77 -12.43
N VAL A 68 -22.14 -6.66 -12.93
CA VAL A 68 -21.90 -6.46 -14.36
C VAL A 68 -20.64 -7.22 -14.75
N ASN A 69 -20.70 -8.06 -15.77
CA ASN A 69 -19.58 -8.94 -16.12
C ASN A 69 -19.42 -9.22 -17.63
N ASP A 70 -20.28 -8.69 -18.46
CA ASP A 70 -20.16 -8.82 -19.90
C ASP A 70 -20.09 -7.46 -20.63
N LEU A 71 -19.56 -7.51 -21.85
CA LEU A 71 -19.37 -6.34 -22.70
C LEU A 71 -20.68 -5.61 -22.98
N ALA A 72 -21.75 -6.33 -23.26
CA ALA A 72 -23.03 -5.73 -23.67
C ALA A 72 -23.71 -4.98 -22.50
N GLU A 73 -23.56 -5.47 -21.27
CA GLU A 73 -24.04 -4.77 -20.07
C GLU A 73 -23.21 -3.53 -19.80
N ILE A 74 -21.87 -3.63 -19.91
CA ILE A 74 -20.95 -2.51 -19.66
C ILE A 74 -21.21 -1.39 -20.67
N GLU A 75 -21.42 -1.68 -21.95
CA GLU A 75 -21.72 -0.70 -22.99
C GLU A 75 -23.05 0.04 -22.79
N GLN A 76 -23.98 -0.51 -22.01
CA GLN A 76 -25.21 0.23 -21.63
C GLN A 76 -24.93 1.32 -20.60
N ILE A 77 -23.78 1.27 -19.92
CA ILE A 77 -23.43 2.17 -18.82
C ILE A 77 -22.29 3.10 -19.20
N LEU A 78 -21.27 2.59 -19.89
CA LEU A 78 -20.03 3.31 -20.21
C LEU A 78 -19.85 3.49 -21.72
N GLU A 79 -19.34 4.63 -22.14
CA GLU A 79 -18.79 4.85 -23.47
C GLU A 79 -17.38 4.24 -23.52
N LEU A 80 -17.28 2.99 -24.03
CA LEU A 80 -16.02 2.26 -24.05
C LEU A 80 -15.07 2.74 -25.15
N THR A 81 -13.78 2.74 -24.86
CA THR A 81 -12.69 2.89 -25.83
C THR A 81 -12.45 1.58 -26.60
N ASP A 82 -11.70 1.64 -27.70
CA ASP A 82 -11.33 0.43 -28.45
C ASP A 82 -10.43 -0.49 -27.61
N SER A 83 -9.51 0.06 -26.80
CA SER A 83 -8.65 -0.70 -25.89
C SER A 83 -9.46 -1.45 -24.82
N GLU A 84 -10.51 -0.85 -24.27
CA GLU A 84 -11.39 -1.50 -23.30
C GLU A 84 -12.24 -2.60 -23.94
N ARG A 85 -12.77 -2.36 -25.17
CA ARG A 85 -13.47 -3.41 -25.92
C ARG A 85 -12.57 -4.60 -26.19
N GLU A 86 -11.32 -4.35 -26.59
CA GLU A 86 -10.33 -5.39 -26.79
C GLU A 86 -10.07 -6.15 -25.48
N GLY A 87 -9.81 -5.45 -24.37
CA GLY A 87 -9.58 -6.05 -23.05
C GLY A 87 -10.76 -6.90 -22.58
N LEU A 88 -12.01 -6.45 -22.82
CA LEU A 88 -13.23 -7.18 -22.46
C LEU A 88 -13.52 -8.39 -23.36
N SER A 89 -13.02 -8.39 -24.60
CA SER A 89 -13.33 -9.40 -25.62
C SER A 89 -12.44 -10.64 -25.54
N VAL A 90 -11.36 -10.61 -24.75
CA VAL A 90 -10.41 -11.74 -24.66
C VAL A 90 -10.97 -12.82 -23.74
N PRO A 91 -11.23 -14.04 -24.24
CA PRO A 91 -11.54 -15.18 -23.39
C PRO A 91 -10.33 -15.57 -22.53
N ASP A 92 -10.57 -16.28 -21.44
CA ASP A 92 -9.54 -16.86 -20.55
C ASP A 92 -8.64 -15.88 -19.81
N ARG A 93 -9.04 -14.60 -19.70
CA ARG A 93 -8.30 -13.63 -18.88
C ARG A 93 -8.93 -13.39 -17.53
N PHE A 94 -8.20 -12.61 -16.70
CA PHE A 94 -8.66 -12.26 -15.37
C PHE A 94 -10.09 -11.70 -15.42
N ARG A 95 -10.97 -12.34 -14.69
CA ARG A 95 -12.41 -12.14 -14.66
C ARG A 95 -12.80 -10.68 -14.39
N VAL A 96 -13.89 -10.25 -15.02
CA VAL A 96 -14.58 -8.99 -14.72
C VAL A 96 -15.88 -9.32 -14.01
N ASP A 97 -16.09 -8.73 -12.84
CA ASP A 97 -17.36 -8.66 -12.12
C ASP A 97 -17.35 -7.35 -11.34
N ILE A 98 -18.35 -6.50 -11.52
CA ILE A 98 -18.42 -5.19 -10.88
C ILE A 98 -19.80 -5.03 -10.26
N THR A 99 -19.86 -4.71 -8.94
CA THR A 99 -21.15 -4.48 -8.29
C THR A 99 -21.86 -3.27 -8.91
N PRO A 100 -23.20 -3.28 -9.03
CA PRO A 100 -23.97 -2.14 -9.52
C PRO A 100 -23.66 -0.83 -8.80
N TYR A 101 -23.45 -0.90 -7.48
CA TYR A 101 -23.02 0.24 -6.66
C TYR A 101 -21.71 0.82 -7.16
N PHE A 102 -20.66 0.00 -7.28
CA PHE A 102 -19.33 0.49 -7.64
C PHE A 102 -19.27 0.94 -9.10
N MET A 103 -19.98 0.25 -10.01
CA MET A 103 -20.14 0.64 -11.40
C MET A 103 -20.78 2.02 -11.54
N SER A 104 -21.74 2.34 -10.66
CA SER A 104 -22.43 3.64 -10.65
C SER A 104 -21.56 4.81 -10.19
N LEU A 105 -20.37 4.57 -9.64
CA LEU A 105 -19.41 5.61 -9.26
C LEU A 105 -18.56 6.08 -10.43
N ILE A 106 -18.44 5.28 -11.48
CA ILE A 106 -17.62 5.56 -12.67
C ILE A 106 -18.23 6.70 -13.49
N ASP A 107 -17.39 7.61 -13.99
CA ASP A 107 -17.81 8.57 -15.00
C ASP A 107 -17.97 7.82 -16.34
N PRO A 108 -19.19 7.78 -16.94
CA PRO A 108 -19.42 7.00 -18.14
C PRO A 108 -18.66 7.51 -19.36
N LYS A 109 -18.20 8.76 -19.37
CA LYS A 109 -17.57 9.43 -20.51
C LYS A 109 -16.06 9.63 -20.37
N ASP A 110 -15.54 9.53 -19.16
CA ASP A 110 -14.11 9.72 -18.90
C ASP A 110 -13.39 8.37 -18.91
N PRO A 111 -12.59 8.06 -19.93
CA PRO A 111 -11.80 6.84 -19.96
C PRO A 111 -10.66 6.85 -18.92
N ASN A 112 -10.30 8.02 -18.37
CA ASN A 112 -9.28 8.17 -17.34
C ASN A 112 -9.88 8.28 -15.94
N ASP A 113 -11.17 8.00 -15.77
CA ASP A 113 -11.78 7.98 -14.43
C ASP A 113 -11.03 7.00 -13.52
N PRO A 114 -10.54 7.44 -12.34
CA PRO A 114 -9.69 6.63 -11.47
C PRO A 114 -10.40 5.40 -10.88
N ILE A 115 -11.72 5.36 -10.84
CA ILE A 115 -12.49 4.19 -10.44
C ILE A 115 -12.56 3.21 -11.61
N ARG A 116 -12.86 3.72 -12.82
CA ARG A 116 -12.93 2.94 -14.08
C ARG A 116 -11.64 2.17 -14.35
N LEU A 117 -10.49 2.87 -14.30
CA LEU A 117 -9.18 2.28 -14.55
C LEU A 117 -8.87 1.06 -13.65
N GLN A 118 -9.45 1.00 -12.46
CA GLN A 118 -9.16 -0.07 -11.51
C GLN A 118 -9.96 -1.36 -11.77
N VAL A 119 -11.03 -1.32 -12.55
CA VAL A 119 -11.97 -2.45 -12.68
C VAL A 119 -12.35 -2.78 -14.13
N ILE A 120 -12.18 -1.86 -15.07
CA ILE A 120 -12.41 -2.12 -16.50
C ILE A 120 -11.09 -2.57 -17.14
N PRO A 121 -11.01 -3.76 -17.75
CA PRO A 121 -9.80 -4.23 -18.43
C PRO A 121 -9.53 -3.45 -19.71
N THR A 122 -8.27 -3.36 -20.07
CA THR A 122 -7.80 -2.73 -21.29
C THR A 122 -6.83 -3.62 -22.04
N ALA A 123 -6.56 -3.32 -23.31
CA ALA A 123 -5.58 -4.05 -24.11
C ALA A 123 -4.16 -4.01 -23.53
N GLU A 124 -3.84 -2.98 -22.72
CA GLU A 124 -2.55 -2.83 -22.07
C GLU A 124 -2.23 -3.94 -21.06
N GLU A 125 -3.26 -4.63 -20.52
CA GLU A 125 -3.05 -5.79 -19.64
C GLU A 125 -2.33 -6.95 -20.35
N HIS A 126 -2.33 -6.95 -21.68
CA HIS A 126 -1.67 -7.95 -22.52
C HIS A 126 -0.17 -7.69 -22.69
N GLY A 127 0.29 -6.50 -22.28
CA GLY A 127 1.68 -6.08 -22.43
C GLY A 127 2.61 -6.87 -21.50
N ALA A 128 3.65 -7.49 -22.09
CA ALA A 128 4.74 -8.06 -21.30
C ALA A 128 5.71 -6.95 -20.86
N PHE A 129 6.27 -7.08 -19.67
CA PHE A 129 7.29 -6.18 -19.15
C PHE A 129 8.40 -6.96 -18.43
N THR A 130 9.59 -6.35 -18.35
CA THR A 130 10.75 -6.97 -17.72
C THR A 130 10.48 -7.24 -16.23
N GLY A 131 10.68 -8.49 -15.80
CA GLY A 131 10.47 -8.93 -14.43
C GLY A 131 9.02 -9.29 -14.09
N MET A 132 8.15 -9.39 -15.08
CA MET A 132 6.77 -9.88 -14.92
C MET A 132 6.75 -11.30 -14.36
N MET A 133 5.88 -11.56 -13.40
CA MET A 133 5.74 -12.83 -12.68
C MET A 133 4.25 -13.19 -12.54
N GLU A 134 3.94 -14.48 -12.61
CA GLU A 134 2.61 -14.99 -12.29
C GLU A 134 2.36 -14.93 -10.77
N ASP A 135 3.32 -15.38 -9.96
CA ASP A 135 3.32 -15.31 -8.49
C ASP A 135 4.47 -14.42 -7.99
N SER A 136 4.27 -13.11 -8.04
CA SER A 136 5.29 -12.12 -7.65
C SER A 136 5.69 -12.21 -6.16
N LEU A 137 4.77 -12.72 -5.32
CA LEU A 137 4.97 -12.84 -3.88
C LEU A 137 5.46 -14.22 -3.44
N ALA A 138 5.60 -15.17 -4.37
CA ALA A 138 5.98 -16.56 -4.13
C ALA A 138 5.08 -17.24 -3.07
N GLU A 139 3.78 -16.97 -3.12
CA GLU A 139 2.81 -17.49 -2.14
C GLU A 139 2.73 -19.01 -2.20
N ASP A 140 2.78 -19.60 -3.41
CA ASP A 140 2.72 -21.06 -3.60
C ASP A 140 3.89 -21.78 -2.93
N ARG A 141 5.09 -21.18 -3.02
CA ARG A 141 6.31 -21.73 -2.37
C ARG A 141 6.19 -21.74 -0.85
N HIS A 142 5.46 -20.78 -0.28
CA HIS A 142 5.33 -20.60 1.16
C HIS A 142 4.02 -21.19 1.71
N SER A 143 3.31 -22.01 0.94
CA SER A 143 2.03 -22.60 1.33
C SER A 143 2.20 -24.01 1.88
N PRO A 144 2.25 -24.20 3.23
CA PRO A 144 2.39 -25.51 3.85
C PRO A 144 1.13 -26.36 3.72
N VAL A 145 -0.03 -25.74 3.58
CA VAL A 145 -1.33 -26.36 3.30
C VAL A 145 -2.11 -25.46 2.34
N PRO A 146 -3.08 -25.98 1.59
CA PRO A 146 -3.84 -25.17 0.62
C PRO A 146 -4.41 -23.89 1.23
N GLY A 147 -4.12 -22.75 0.60
CA GLY A 147 -4.61 -21.45 1.00
C GLY A 147 -4.02 -20.85 2.27
N LEU A 148 -2.94 -21.42 2.82
CA LEU A 148 -2.24 -20.81 3.96
C LEU A 148 -0.81 -20.45 3.57
N VAL A 149 -0.47 -19.16 3.58
CA VAL A 149 0.88 -18.68 3.24
C VAL A 149 1.63 -18.33 4.54
N HIS A 150 2.72 -19.04 4.83
CA HIS A 150 3.55 -18.86 6.02
C HIS A 150 4.94 -18.34 5.63
N ARG A 151 5.03 -17.05 5.34
CA ARG A 151 6.27 -16.38 4.91
C ARG A 151 7.07 -15.82 6.10
N TYR A 152 6.39 -15.34 7.13
CA TYR A 152 7.00 -14.70 8.29
C TYR A 152 6.98 -15.62 9.51
N PRO A 153 7.94 -15.50 10.45
CA PRO A 153 8.06 -16.45 11.55
C PRO A 153 6.87 -16.46 12.50
N ASP A 154 6.18 -15.33 12.66
CA ASP A 154 5.14 -15.11 13.69
C ASP A 154 3.74 -14.88 13.13
N ARG A 155 3.58 -14.86 11.80
CA ARG A 155 2.28 -14.55 11.16
C ARG A 155 2.08 -15.23 9.83
N VAL A 156 0.82 -15.48 9.53
CA VAL A 156 0.40 -16.13 8.28
C VAL A 156 -0.67 -15.32 7.56
N LEU A 157 -0.80 -15.60 6.26
CA LEU A 157 -1.93 -15.20 5.43
C LEU A 157 -2.81 -16.44 5.23
N MET A 158 -4.09 -16.32 5.57
CA MET A 158 -5.09 -17.38 5.43
C MET A 158 -6.08 -16.98 4.33
N LEU A 159 -6.01 -17.65 3.19
CA LEU A 159 -6.91 -17.48 2.07
C LEU A 159 -8.16 -18.35 2.30
N VAL A 160 -9.32 -17.70 2.42
CA VAL A 160 -10.57 -18.38 2.79
C VAL A 160 -11.55 -18.54 1.63
N THR A 161 -11.33 -17.80 0.54
CA THR A 161 -12.13 -17.86 -0.69
C THR A 161 -11.33 -17.30 -1.86
N THR A 162 -11.70 -17.65 -3.09
CA THR A 162 -11.19 -17.01 -4.30
C THR A 162 -12.18 -15.98 -4.88
N GLN A 163 -13.33 -15.77 -4.25
CA GLN A 163 -14.36 -14.85 -4.71
C GLN A 163 -14.16 -13.44 -4.16
N CYS A 164 -14.38 -12.43 -5.01
CA CYS A 164 -14.44 -11.01 -4.63
C CYS A 164 -15.80 -10.41 -4.96
N ALA A 165 -16.12 -9.26 -4.36
CA ALA A 165 -17.28 -8.47 -4.74
C ALA A 165 -17.11 -7.81 -6.11
N SER A 166 -15.91 -7.31 -6.40
CA SER A 166 -15.45 -6.83 -7.71
C SER A 166 -13.96 -7.17 -7.86
N TYR A 167 -13.45 -7.30 -9.09
CA TYR A 167 -12.07 -7.71 -9.34
C TYR A 167 -11.20 -6.53 -9.75
N CYS A 168 -10.15 -6.28 -8.96
CA CYS A 168 -9.16 -5.24 -9.22
C CYS A 168 -8.21 -5.67 -10.35
N ARG A 169 -7.99 -4.82 -11.37
CA ARG A 169 -7.14 -5.17 -12.52
C ARG A 169 -5.65 -5.35 -12.18
N TYR A 170 -5.21 -4.83 -11.05
CA TYR A 170 -3.83 -4.96 -10.52
C TYR A 170 -3.70 -6.05 -9.44
N CYS A 171 -4.59 -7.05 -9.42
CA CYS A 171 -4.64 -8.07 -8.38
C CYS A 171 -3.39 -8.98 -8.41
N THR A 172 -2.64 -9.05 -7.31
CA THR A 172 -1.47 -9.95 -7.18
C THR A 172 -1.82 -11.44 -7.18
N ARG A 173 -3.11 -11.76 -7.04
CA ARG A 173 -3.66 -13.13 -7.04
C ARG A 173 -4.59 -13.38 -8.23
N SER A 174 -4.46 -12.61 -9.32
CA SER A 174 -5.28 -12.79 -10.53
C SER A 174 -5.24 -14.22 -11.08
N ARG A 175 -4.12 -14.95 -10.85
CA ARG A 175 -3.95 -16.36 -11.23
C ARG A 175 -4.93 -17.34 -10.55
N ILE A 176 -5.47 -16.99 -9.35
CA ILE A 176 -6.38 -17.87 -8.58
C ILE A 176 -7.72 -17.22 -8.26
N VAL A 177 -7.75 -15.89 -8.09
CA VAL A 177 -8.94 -15.15 -7.67
C VAL A 177 -9.93 -15.10 -8.84
N GLY A 178 -11.19 -15.44 -8.56
CA GLY A 178 -12.25 -15.51 -9.56
C GLY A 178 -12.40 -16.88 -10.23
N ASP A 179 -11.45 -17.80 -10.04
CA ASP A 179 -11.57 -19.17 -10.52
C ASP A 179 -12.35 -20.03 -9.49
N PRO A 180 -13.58 -20.50 -9.85
CA PRO A 180 -14.37 -21.31 -8.93
C PRO A 180 -13.77 -22.70 -8.68
N THR A 181 -12.90 -23.20 -9.58
CA THR A 181 -12.25 -24.50 -9.43
C THR A 181 -11.17 -24.50 -8.35
N GLN A 182 -10.61 -23.32 -8.07
CA GLN A 182 -9.56 -23.14 -7.05
C GLN A 182 -10.12 -22.63 -5.71
N ASN A 183 -11.44 -22.58 -5.53
CA ASN A 183 -12.03 -22.07 -4.30
C ASN A 183 -11.80 -23.04 -3.11
N PHE A 184 -11.56 -22.45 -1.95
CA PHE A 184 -11.31 -23.20 -0.72
C PHE A 184 -12.60 -23.73 -0.11
N ASN A 185 -12.57 -24.96 0.34
CA ASN A 185 -13.69 -25.68 0.95
C ASN A 185 -13.49 -25.89 2.46
N SER A 186 -14.46 -26.50 3.12
CA SER A 186 -14.41 -26.73 4.57
C SER A 186 -13.27 -27.65 5.02
N ARG A 187 -12.76 -28.50 4.13
CA ARG A 187 -11.65 -29.40 4.40
C ARG A 187 -10.33 -28.62 4.39
N ASP A 188 -10.22 -27.68 3.47
CA ASP A 188 -9.06 -26.78 3.38
C ASP A 188 -9.00 -25.86 4.60
N HIS A 189 -10.14 -25.27 5.02
CA HIS A 189 -10.20 -24.45 6.23
C HIS A 189 -9.82 -25.24 7.49
N GLU A 190 -10.23 -26.50 7.60
CA GLU A 190 -9.83 -27.33 8.74
C GLU A 190 -8.33 -27.68 8.70
N ALA A 191 -7.77 -27.94 7.52
CA ALA A 191 -6.33 -28.16 7.37
C ALA A 191 -5.51 -26.91 7.76
N GLN A 192 -5.99 -25.72 7.41
CA GLN A 192 -5.39 -24.45 7.81
C GLN A 192 -5.42 -24.27 9.34
N LEU A 193 -6.57 -24.51 9.98
CA LEU A 193 -6.71 -24.41 11.43
C LEU A 193 -5.84 -25.44 12.16
N GLU A 194 -5.77 -26.66 11.65
CA GLU A 194 -4.94 -27.74 12.22
C GLU A 194 -3.44 -27.41 12.12
N TYR A 195 -3.01 -26.83 10.98
CA TYR A 195 -1.63 -26.33 10.86
C TYR A 195 -1.33 -25.27 11.91
N LEU A 196 -2.25 -24.32 12.12
CA LEU A 196 -2.08 -23.25 13.12
C LEU A 196 -2.01 -23.80 14.54
N ARG A 197 -2.85 -24.78 14.91
CA ARG A 197 -2.81 -25.45 16.24
C ARG A 197 -1.45 -26.04 16.53
N ARG A 198 -0.77 -26.57 15.50
CA ARG A 198 0.56 -27.20 15.61
C ARG A 198 1.74 -26.21 15.48
N THR A 199 1.47 -24.94 15.23
CA THR A 199 2.50 -23.95 14.96
C THR A 199 2.41 -22.79 15.96
N PRO A 200 2.85 -23.00 17.22
CA PRO A 200 2.67 -22.02 18.30
C PRO A 200 3.45 -20.70 18.10
N GLN A 201 4.39 -20.66 17.16
CA GLN A 201 5.12 -19.43 16.81
C GLN A 201 4.22 -18.41 16.12
N VAL A 202 3.14 -18.87 15.45
CA VAL A 202 2.20 -17.99 14.77
C VAL A 202 1.27 -17.35 15.79
N ARG A 203 1.37 -16.02 15.92
CA ARG A 203 0.55 -15.19 16.81
C ARG A 203 -0.48 -14.35 16.06
N ASP A 204 -0.29 -14.16 14.77
CA ASP A 204 -1.05 -13.22 13.93
C ASP A 204 -1.53 -13.91 12.65
N VAL A 205 -2.83 -13.87 12.41
CA VAL A 205 -3.47 -14.42 11.21
C VAL A 205 -4.16 -13.33 10.43
N LEU A 206 -3.76 -13.12 9.16
CA LEU A 206 -4.45 -12.26 8.23
C LEU A 206 -5.40 -13.07 7.36
N ILE A 207 -6.69 -12.90 7.55
CA ILE A 207 -7.74 -13.48 6.70
C ILE A 207 -7.82 -12.65 5.41
N SER A 208 -7.74 -13.32 4.25
CA SER A 208 -7.81 -12.74 2.92
C SER A 208 -8.26 -13.79 1.89
N GLY A 209 -7.73 -13.71 0.67
CA GLY A 209 -8.02 -14.64 -0.42
C GLY A 209 -8.36 -13.87 -1.70
N GLY A 210 -9.59 -14.08 -2.20
CA GLY A 210 -10.39 -13.07 -2.83
C GLY A 210 -10.76 -12.06 -1.73
N ASP A 211 -11.99 -12.08 -1.27
CA ASP A 211 -12.35 -11.22 -0.13
C ASP A 211 -13.22 -12.02 0.86
N GLY A 212 -12.70 -12.25 2.07
CA GLY A 212 -13.36 -13.07 3.09
C GLY A 212 -14.74 -12.56 3.51
N LEU A 213 -15.01 -11.25 3.36
CA LEU A 213 -16.33 -10.70 3.70
C LEU A 213 -17.42 -11.03 2.67
N THR A 214 -17.06 -11.63 1.52
CA THR A 214 -18.05 -12.17 0.57
C THR A 214 -18.62 -13.52 0.99
N LEU A 215 -17.97 -14.20 1.94
CA LEU A 215 -18.45 -15.48 2.46
C LEU A 215 -19.81 -15.36 3.15
N ALA A 216 -20.56 -16.44 3.13
CA ALA A 216 -21.79 -16.55 3.93
C ALA A 216 -21.47 -16.32 5.42
N PRO A 217 -22.28 -15.54 6.16
CA PRO A 217 -21.98 -15.15 7.55
C PRO A 217 -21.63 -16.33 8.45
N LYS A 218 -22.40 -17.43 8.37
CA LYS A 218 -22.16 -18.65 9.18
C LYS A 218 -20.80 -19.32 8.91
N LEU A 219 -20.34 -19.30 7.66
CA LEU A 219 -19.05 -19.88 7.30
C LEU A 219 -17.91 -19.00 7.82
N PHE A 220 -18.03 -17.68 7.63
CA PHE A 220 -17.04 -16.72 8.12
C PHE A 220 -16.94 -16.75 9.65
N GLU A 221 -18.07 -16.82 10.36
CA GLU A 221 -18.11 -16.96 11.82
C GLU A 221 -17.45 -18.27 12.28
N LYS A 222 -17.66 -19.39 11.57
CA LYS A 222 -16.98 -20.66 11.87
C LYS A 222 -15.46 -20.54 11.84
N ILE A 223 -14.93 -19.82 10.82
CA ILE A 223 -13.48 -19.59 10.69
C ILE A 223 -12.97 -18.73 11.85
N LEU A 224 -13.64 -17.63 12.16
CA LEU A 224 -13.26 -16.74 13.27
C LEU A 224 -13.26 -17.48 14.61
N ARG A 225 -14.28 -18.28 14.87
CA ARG A 225 -14.37 -19.13 16.07
C ARG A 225 -13.20 -20.10 16.14
N GLY A 226 -12.93 -20.84 15.06
CA GLY A 226 -11.83 -21.79 15.02
C GLY A 226 -10.47 -21.15 15.28
N LEU A 227 -10.25 -19.92 14.82
CA LEU A 227 -9.04 -19.14 15.11
C LEU A 227 -8.98 -18.72 16.58
N ARG A 228 -10.09 -18.26 17.18
CA ARG A 228 -10.14 -17.84 18.59
C ARG A 228 -10.02 -19.00 19.58
N GLU A 229 -10.32 -20.22 19.18
CA GLU A 229 -10.08 -21.42 19.97
C GLU A 229 -8.61 -21.81 20.06
N ILE A 230 -7.71 -21.20 19.27
CA ILE A 230 -6.28 -21.46 19.30
C ILE A 230 -5.61 -20.46 20.25
N PRO A 231 -5.08 -20.88 21.42
CA PRO A 231 -4.68 -19.96 22.49
C PRO A 231 -3.55 -19.00 22.14
N HIS A 232 -2.65 -19.37 21.24
CA HIS A 232 -1.49 -18.57 20.85
C HIS A 232 -1.78 -17.58 19.72
N ILE A 233 -2.99 -17.63 19.12
CA ILE A 233 -3.41 -16.62 18.14
C ILE A 233 -3.91 -15.38 18.89
N GLU A 234 -3.06 -14.37 18.97
CA GLU A 234 -3.35 -13.11 19.67
C GLU A 234 -4.10 -12.14 18.78
N ILE A 235 -3.71 -12.05 17.51
CA ILE A 235 -4.20 -11.05 16.55
C ILE A 235 -4.88 -11.77 15.37
N ILE A 236 -6.12 -11.38 15.06
CA ILE A 236 -6.77 -11.73 13.81
C ILE A 236 -6.98 -10.43 13.03
N ARG A 237 -6.51 -10.42 11.79
CA ARG A 237 -6.70 -9.30 10.86
C ARG A 237 -7.55 -9.73 9.69
N ILE A 238 -8.40 -8.84 9.20
CA ILE A 238 -9.22 -9.03 8.01
C ILE A 238 -8.72 -8.04 6.97
N GLY A 239 -8.28 -8.53 5.81
CA GLY A 239 -7.97 -7.72 4.64
C GLY A 239 -9.18 -7.73 3.70
N SER A 240 -9.79 -6.58 3.44
CA SER A 240 -11.02 -6.51 2.66
C SER A 240 -11.14 -5.24 1.82
N ARG A 241 -11.65 -5.38 0.61
CA ARG A 241 -12.11 -4.27 -0.21
C ARG A 241 -13.65 -4.20 -0.31
N VAL A 242 -14.36 -5.11 0.36
CA VAL A 242 -15.83 -5.14 0.39
C VAL A 242 -16.43 -3.80 0.83
N PRO A 243 -15.93 -3.10 1.86
CA PRO A 243 -16.49 -1.79 2.22
C PRO A 243 -16.41 -0.74 1.11
N VAL A 244 -15.49 -0.91 0.14
CA VAL A 244 -15.33 -0.03 -1.03
C VAL A 244 -16.29 -0.46 -2.16
N PHE A 245 -16.30 -1.74 -2.48
CA PHE A 245 -17.06 -2.30 -3.61
C PHE A 245 -18.52 -2.57 -3.29
N LEU A 246 -18.82 -2.80 -2.00
CA LEU A 246 -20.10 -3.32 -1.51
C LEU A 246 -20.34 -2.85 -0.07
N PRO A 247 -20.45 -1.53 0.20
CA PRO A 247 -20.65 -1.01 1.57
C PRO A 247 -21.90 -1.56 2.25
N GLN A 248 -22.91 -1.96 1.49
CA GLN A 248 -24.15 -2.58 1.97
C GLN A 248 -23.91 -3.89 2.75
N ARG A 249 -22.79 -4.58 2.50
CA ARG A 249 -22.41 -5.81 3.22
C ARG A 249 -22.03 -5.55 4.67
N ILE A 250 -21.68 -4.32 5.00
CA ILE A 250 -21.37 -3.92 6.37
C ILE A 250 -22.67 -3.56 7.09
N ASP A 251 -23.43 -4.61 7.33
CA ASP A 251 -24.69 -4.56 8.08
C ASP A 251 -24.46 -4.76 9.59
N ASP A 252 -25.52 -4.60 10.37
CA ASP A 252 -25.44 -4.69 11.82
C ASP A 252 -25.18 -6.15 12.26
N GLU A 253 -25.74 -7.14 11.53
CA GLU A 253 -25.52 -8.57 11.78
C GLU A 253 -24.02 -8.92 11.66
N LEU A 254 -23.35 -8.44 10.63
CA LEU A 254 -21.91 -8.63 10.47
C LEU A 254 -21.14 -7.98 11.62
N CYS A 255 -21.45 -6.73 11.95
CA CYS A 255 -20.76 -5.98 13.01
C CYS A 255 -20.93 -6.65 14.38
N GLU A 256 -22.14 -7.07 14.74
CA GLU A 256 -22.43 -7.81 15.97
C GLU A 256 -21.69 -9.16 16.02
N MET A 257 -21.59 -9.84 14.88
CA MET A 257 -20.83 -11.09 14.80
C MET A 257 -19.33 -10.84 15.02
N LEU A 258 -18.76 -9.82 14.37
CA LEU A 258 -17.33 -9.50 14.50
C LEU A 258 -16.95 -9.12 15.94
N GLN A 259 -17.82 -8.41 16.67
CA GLN A 259 -17.59 -8.02 18.07
C GLN A 259 -17.31 -9.22 19.00
N LYS A 260 -17.84 -10.41 18.70
CA LYS A 260 -17.66 -11.61 19.54
C LYS A 260 -16.22 -12.15 19.52
N TYR A 261 -15.40 -11.72 18.51
CA TYR A 261 -14.11 -12.32 18.23
C TYR A 261 -12.92 -11.37 18.41
N HIS A 262 -13.09 -10.31 19.18
CA HIS A 262 -11.97 -9.39 19.50
C HIS A 262 -10.82 -10.08 20.23
N PRO A 263 -9.57 -9.56 20.05
CA PRO A 263 -9.19 -8.39 19.26
C PRO A 263 -9.14 -8.68 17.75
N LEU A 264 -9.98 -7.98 16.97
CA LEU A 264 -10.00 -8.01 15.50
C LEU A 264 -9.50 -6.68 14.94
N TRP A 265 -8.73 -6.75 13.85
CA TRP A 265 -8.27 -5.62 13.07
C TRP A 265 -8.78 -5.74 11.65
N ILE A 266 -9.13 -4.63 11.01
CA ILE A 266 -9.52 -4.65 9.61
C ILE A 266 -8.66 -3.67 8.80
N ASN A 267 -8.11 -4.15 7.69
CA ASN A 267 -7.39 -3.32 6.71
C ASN A 267 -8.22 -3.25 5.44
N LEU A 268 -8.65 -2.04 5.12
CA LEU A 268 -9.38 -1.71 3.91
C LEU A 268 -8.41 -1.41 2.76
N HIS A 269 -8.94 -1.29 1.56
CA HIS A 269 -8.16 -1.03 0.37
C HIS A 269 -8.81 0.07 -0.47
N PHE A 270 -8.44 1.32 -0.18
CA PHE A 270 -8.78 2.51 -0.94
C PHE A 270 -7.55 2.99 -1.71
N ASN A 271 -7.72 3.33 -2.98
CA ASN A 271 -6.67 3.91 -3.81
C ASN A 271 -6.94 5.37 -4.19
N HIS A 272 -8.21 5.78 -4.23
CA HIS A 272 -8.57 7.13 -4.68
C HIS A 272 -9.61 7.78 -3.74
N PRO A 273 -9.54 9.11 -3.52
CA PRO A 273 -10.51 9.80 -2.66
C PRO A 273 -11.97 9.72 -3.14
N ASN A 274 -12.21 9.43 -4.44
CA ASN A 274 -13.57 9.25 -4.99
C ASN A 274 -14.23 7.94 -4.55
N GLU A 275 -13.49 6.98 -4.05
CA GLU A 275 -14.01 5.74 -3.49
C GLU A 275 -14.65 5.93 -2.11
N ILE A 276 -14.35 7.06 -1.44
CA ILE A 276 -14.90 7.35 -0.11
C ILE A 276 -16.20 8.15 -0.26
N THR A 277 -17.28 7.40 -0.41
CA THR A 277 -18.66 7.88 -0.55
C THR A 277 -19.36 7.97 0.82
N PRO A 278 -20.56 8.58 0.93
CA PRO A 278 -21.37 8.54 2.14
C PRO A 278 -21.72 7.11 2.58
N GLU A 279 -21.99 6.20 1.64
CA GLU A 279 -22.28 4.79 1.92
C GLU A 279 -21.07 4.12 2.60
N VAL A 280 -19.88 4.34 2.04
CA VAL A 280 -18.61 3.86 2.59
C VAL A 280 -18.37 4.45 3.97
N SER A 281 -18.58 5.76 4.14
CA SER A 281 -18.42 6.43 5.44
C SER A 281 -19.33 5.82 6.51
N ARG A 282 -20.59 5.52 6.17
CA ARG A 282 -21.51 4.81 7.08
C ARG A 282 -21.05 3.39 7.40
N ALA A 283 -20.57 2.65 6.40
CA ALA A 283 -20.04 1.30 6.60
C ALA A 283 -18.83 1.29 7.54
N VAL A 284 -17.89 2.21 7.33
CA VAL A 284 -16.72 2.35 8.19
C VAL A 284 -17.10 2.80 9.60
N ASP A 285 -18.07 3.69 9.75
CA ASP A 285 -18.59 4.11 11.06
C ASP A 285 -19.15 2.92 11.86
N LYS A 286 -19.88 2.01 11.20
CA LYS A 286 -20.35 0.76 11.83
C LYS A 286 -19.17 -0.12 12.30
N LEU A 287 -18.16 -0.34 11.45
CA LEU A 287 -16.97 -1.12 11.82
C LEU A 287 -16.23 -0.51 13.02
N THR A 288 -16.03 0.81 13.02
CA THR A 288 -15.36 1.49 14.13
C THR A 288 -16.19 1.51 15.43
N LYS A 289 -17.52 1.63 15.34
CA LYS A 289 -18.43 1.48 16.48
C LYS A 289 -18.46 0.05 17.03
N ALA A 290 -18.27 -0.93 16.15
CA ALA A 290 -18.09 -2.33 16.54
C ALA A 290 -16.73 -2.61 17.22
N GLY A 291 -15.88 -1.59 17.40
CA GLY A 291 -14.60 -1.69 18.10
C GLY A 291 -13.44 -2.20 17.24
N LEU A 292 -13.58 -2.25 15.92
CA LEU A 292 -12.50 -2.66 15.03
C LEU A 292 -11.56 -1.48 14.73
N PRO A 293 -10.26 -1.56 15.04
CA PRO A 293 -9.28 -0.65 14.47
C PRO A 293 -9.22 -0.81 12.95
N VAL A 294 -9.36 0.31 12.23
CA VAL A 294 -9.44 0.32 10.77
C VAL A 294 -8.19 0.94 10.16
N GLY A 295 -7.49 0.18 9.31
CA GLY A 295 -6.37 0.62 8.52
C GLY A 295 -6.68 0.67 7.03
N ASN A 296 -5.84 1.36 6.25
CA ASN A 296 -5.89 1.36 4.79
C ASN A 296 -4.57 0.90 4.19
N GLN A 297 -4.66 0.06 3.17
CA GLN A 297 -3.54 -0.43 2.35
C GLN A 297 -3.81 -0.01 0.91
N SER A 298 -3.17 1.08 0.46
CA SER A 298 -3.25 1.54 -0.93
C SER A 298 -2.16 0.90 -1.79
N VAL A 299 -2.41 0.77 -3.08
CA VAL A 299 -1.38 0.50 -4.09
C VAL A 299 -1.15 1.77 -4.91
N LEU A 300 0.11 2.09 -5.18
CA LEU A 300 0.50 3.21 -6.03
C LEU A 300 0.35 2.80 -7.50
N LEU A 301 -0.62 3.40 -8.18
CA LEU A 301 -1.05 3.04 -9.53
C LEU A 301 -0.92 4.24 -10.47
N ALA A 302 -0.22 4.06 -11.59
CA ALA A 302 -0.12 5.06 -12.64
C ALA A 302 -1.51 5.43 -13.17
N GLY A 303 -1.76 6.72 -13.37
CA GLY A 303 -3.03 7.25 -13.86
C GLY A 303 -4.17 7.26 -12.84
N VAL A 304 -4.00 6.61 -11.67
CA VAL A 304 -5.04 6.54 -10.62
C VAL A 304 -4.71 7.46 -9.45
N ASN A 305 -3.53 7.30 -8.86
CA ASN A 305 -3.18 7.99 -7.61
C ASN A 305 -1.70 8.36 -7.51
N ASP A 306 -1.00 8.46 -8.62
CA ASP A 306 0.43 8.77 -8.74
C ASP A 306 0.77 10.26 -8.62
N CYS A 307 -0.03 10.99 -7.86
CA CYS A 307 0.13 12.41 -7.62
C CYS A 307 0.06 12.73 -6.11
N VAL A 308 0.95 13.59 -5.63
CA VAL A 308 0.97 14.06 -4.23
C VAL A 308 -0.37 14.64 -3.79
N HIS A 309 -1.05 15.40 -4.68
CA HIS A 309 -2.33 16.04 -4.36
C HIS A 309 -3.46 15.02 -4.19
N ILE A 310 -3.52 14.01 -5.05
CA ILE A 310 -4.50 12.91 -4.94
C ILE A 310 -4.25 12.13 -3.65
N GLN A 311 -3.00 11.75 -3.39
CA GLN A 311 -2.63 11.03 -2.17
C GLN A 311 -2.94 11.84 -0.91
N ARG A 312 -2.69 13.15 -0.91
CA ARG A 312 -3.06 14.05 0.19
C ARG A 312 -4.57 14.07 0.40
N GLY A 313 -5.34 14.20 -0.67
CA GLY A 313 -6.81 14.13 -0.63
C GLY A 313 -7.31 12.79 -0.06
N LEU A 314 -6.69 11.68 -0.49
CA LEU A 314 -7.03 10.35 0.01
C LEU A 314 -6.76 10.22 1.52
N VAL A 315 -5.54 10.52 1.96
CA VAL A 315 -5.17 10.33 3.37
C VAL A 315 -5.96 11.25 4.31
N HIS A 316 -6.32 12.46 3.87
CA HIS A 316 -7.20 13.36 4.63
C HIS A 316 -8.60 12.76 4.80
N LYS A 317 -9.22 12.27 3.71
CA LYS A 317 -10.53 11.60 3.78
C LYS A 317 -10.48 10.33 4.61
N LEU A 318 -9.41 9.53 4.51
CA LEU A 318 -9.22 8.34 5.33
C LEU A 318 -9.24 8.68 6.83
N VAL A 319 -8.40 9.62 7.27
CA VAL A 319 -8.31 10.02 8.68
C VAL A 319 -9.62 10.63 9.18
N ALA A 320 -10.28 11.46 8.36
CA ALA A 320 -11.62 12.01 8.68
C ALA A 320 -12.67 10.91 8.91
N ASN A 321 -12.50 9.75 8.27
CA ASN A 321 -13.33 8.55 8.47
C ASN A 321 -12.75 7.56 9.50
N ARG A 322 -11.79 7.99 10.34
CA ARG A 322 -11.14 7.14 11.37
C ARG A 322 -10.42 5.92 10.78
N ILE A 323 -9.99 6.00 9.52
CA ILE A 323 -9.18 4.99 8.85
C ILE A 323 -7.73 5.42 8.90
N ARG A 324 -6.86 4.61 9.53
CA ARG A 324 -5.42 4.87 9.58
C ARG A 324 -4.78 4.52 8.23
N PRO A 325 -4.15 5.46 7.47
CA PRO A 325 -3.28 5.11 6.36
C PRO A 325 -2.13 4.23 6.88
N TYR A 326 -2.10 2.95 6.49
CA TYR A 326 -1.15 1.98 7.02
C TYR A 326 0.01 1.77 6.04
N TYR A 327 -0.28 1.25 4.84
CA TYR A 327 0.72 1.08 3.80
C TYR A 327 0.31 1.78 2.49
N LEU A 328 1.32 2.29 1.78
CA LEU A 328 1.28 2.55 0.35
C LEU A 328 2.21 1.53 -0.30
N TYR A 329 1.67 0.60 -1.09
CA TYR A 329 2.46 -0.41 -1.81
C TYR A 329 2.92 0.13 -3.14
N GLN A 330 4.15 -0.14 -3.51
CA GLN A 330 4.55 -0.11 -4.92
C GLN A 330 3.75 -1.18 -5.66
N CYS A 331 3.28 -0.89 -6.87
CA CYS A 331 2.59 -1.89 -7.68
C CYS A 331 3.51 -3.07 -7.97
N ASP A 332 3.04 -4.30 -7.70
CA ASP A 332 3.81 -5.53 -7.85
C ASP A 332 4.08 -5.89 -9.31
N LEU A 333 5.06 -6.77 -9.51
CA LEU A 333 5.47 -7.25 -10.84
C LEU A 333 4.56 -8.38 -11.35
N VAL A 334 3.27 -8.30 -11.06
CA VAL A 334 2.30 -9.34 -11.44
C VAL A 334 1.85 -9.17 -12.89
N GLU A 335 1.56 -10.28 -13.54
CA GLU A 335 1.00 -10.31 -14.90
C GLU A 335 -0.26 -9.45 -15.01
N GLY A 336 -0.40 -8.69 -16.11
CA GLY A 336 -1.51 -7.78 -16.36
C GLY A 336 -1.38 -6.40 -15.69
N SER A 337 -0.40 -6.17 -14.79
CA SER A 337 -0.26 -4.91 -14.04
C SER A 337 0.71 -3.90 -14.65
N GLY A 338 1.31 -4.18 -15.81
CA GLY A 338 2.41 -3.40 -16.38
C GLY A 338 2.11 -1.91 -16.53
N HIS A 339 0.94 -1.58 -17.03
CA HIS A 339 0.48 -0.21 -17.27
C HIS A 339 0.16 0.57 -15.97
N PHE A 340 -0.05 -0.11 -14.84
CA PHE A 340 -0.24 0.52 -13.53
C PHE A 340 1.05 0.84 -12.80
N ARG A 341 2.19 0.38 -13.28
CA ARG A 341 3.45 0.52 -12.55
C ARG A 341 3.99 1.94 -12.64
N THR A 342 4.41 2.46 -11.50
CA THR A 342 5.12 3.74 -11.38
C THR A 342 6.60 3.51 -11.07
N PRO A 343 7.49 4.46 -11.37
CA PRO A 343 8.85 4.44 -10.83
C PRO A 343 8.83 4.51 -9.29
N VAL A 344 9.76 3.83 -8.63
CA VAL A 344 9.93 3.89 -7.16
C VAL A 344 10.13 5.32 -6.67
N GLY A 345 10.83 6.15 -7.45
CA GLY A 345 11.02 7.58 -7.19
C GLY A 345 9.71 8.36 -7.03
N LYS A 346 8.64 7.95 -7.73
CA LYS A 346 7.31 8.57 -7.58
C LYS A 346 6.72 8.34 -6.19
N GLY A 347 6.89 7.13 -5.64
CA GLY A 347 6.49 6.84 -4.26
C GLY A 347 7.28 7.67 -3.24
N LEU A 348 8.60 7.85 -3.45
CA LEU A 348 9.43 8.72 -2.60
C LEU A 348 9.00 10.18 -2.68
N GLU A 349 8.71 10.71 -3.87
CA GLU A 349 8.17 12.06 -4.08
C GLU A 349 6.86 12.26 -3.30
N ILE A 350 5.95 11.29 -3.38
CA ILE A 350 4.68 11.33 -2.65
C ILE A 350 4.92 11.34 -1.15
N MET A 351 5.79 10.48 -0.64
CA MET A 351 6.09 10.42 0.79
C MET A 351 6.72 11.72 1.30
N GLU A 352 7.60 12.33 0.53
CA GLU A 352 8.19 13.63 0.85
C GLU A 352 7.14 14.75 0.81
N GLY A 353 6.24 14.75 -0.18
CA GLY A 353 5.14 15.70 -0.29
C GLY A 353 4.01 15.55 0.74
N LEU A 354 3.96 14.43 1.45
CA LEU A 354 3.02 14.21 2.56
C LEU A 354 3.66 14.56 3.90
N ARG A 355 4.91 14.17 4.13
CA ARG A 355 5.58 14.35 5.41
C ARG A 355 5.87 15.82 5.68
N GLY A 356 5.42 16.31 6.84
CA GLY A 356 5.49 17.72 7.21
C GLY A 356 4.40 18.60 6.60
N HIS A 357 3.68 18.12 5.58
CA HIS A 357 2.58 18.83 4.91
C HIS A 357 1.18 18.34 5.31
N THR A 358 1.11 17.31 6.15
CA THR A 358 -0.12 16.82 6.77
C THR A 358 0.19 16.19 8.13
N SER A 359 -0.85 15.83 8.89
CA SER A 359 -0.69 15.13 10.17
C SER A 359 0.17 13.86 10.00
N GLY A 360 1.11 13.61 10.91
CA GLY A 360 1.88 12.37 10.93
C GLY A 360 1.00 11.12 11.01
N TYR A 361 -0.21 11.25 11.55
CA TYR A 361 -1.22 10.20 11.57
C TYR A 361 -1.73 9.80 10.17
N ALA A 362 -1.68 10.74 9.22
CA ALA A 362 -2.14 10.57 7.85
C ALA A 362 -1.05 10.04 6.90
N VAL A 363 0.21 9.95 7.33
CA VAL A 363 1.30 9.50 6.48
C VAL A 363 1.46 7.99 6.56
N PRO A 364 1.24 7.23 5.46
CA PRO A 364 1.44 5.78 5.42
C PRO A 364 2.93 5.43 5.43
N THR A 365 3.24 4.15 5.57
CA THR A 365 4.56 3.61 5.24
C THR A 365 4.55 3.17 3.77
N TYR A 366 5.44 3.73 2.96
CA TYR A 366 5.65 3.25 1.59
C TYR A 366 6.50 2.00 1.60
N VAL A 367 6.03 0.95 0.92
CA VAL A 367 6.69 -0.37 0.92
C VAL A 367 6.73 -0.97 -0.48
N ILE A 368 7.79 -1.73 -0.72
CA ILE A 368 7.93 -2.60 -1.88
C ILE A 368 7.88 -4.04 -1.35
N ASP A 369 7.01 -4.86 -1.90
CA ASP A 369 7.08 -6.29 -1.68
C ASP A 369 8.23 -6.85 -2.53
N ALA A 370 9.24 -7.41 -1.88
CA ALA A 370 10.40 -7.93 -2.59
C ALA A 370 10.00 -9.09 -3.50
N PRO A 371 10.25 -9.00 -4.82
CA PRO A 371 9.89 -10.05 -5.76
C PRO A 371 10.45 -11.41 -5.37
N GLY A 372 9.69 -12.47 -5.61
CA GLY A 372 10.07 -13.83 -5.24
C GLY A 372 9.94 -14.15 -3.75
N GLY A 373 9.14 -13.37 -3.00
CA GLY A 373 8.77 -13.68 -1.62
C GLY A 373 9.75 -13.15 -0.58
N GLY A 374 10.54 -12.11 -0.89
CA GLY A 374 11.48 -11.49 0.05
C GLY A 374 10.82 -10.73 1.20
N GLY A 375 9.49 -10.47 1.13
CA GLY A 375 8.73 -9.73 2.13
C GLY A 375 8.75 -8.22 1.92
N LYS A 376 8.16 -7.48 2.84
CA LYS A 376 7.95 -6.03 2.73
C LYS A 376 9.20 -5.24 3.10
N ILE A 377 9.65 -4.40 2.16
CA ILE A 377 10.78 -3.49 2.34
C ILE A 377 10.25 -2.06 2.46
N PRO A 378 10.34 -1.40 3.62
CA PRO A 378 10.00 0.02 3.75
C PRO A 378 11.01 0.87 2.96
N VAL A 379 10.49 1.77 2.14
CA VAL A 379 11.29 2.73 1.36
C VAL A 379 10.81 4.13 1.69
N MET A 380 11.73 4.96 2.22
CA MET A 380 11.40 6.30 2.70
C MET A 380 12.41 7.31 2.17
N PRO A 381 12.03 8.61 2.05
CA PRO A 381 12.98 9.67 1.76
C PRO A 381 14.15 9.65 2.75
N ASN A 382 15.35 9.91 2.26
CA ASN A 382 16.53 9.92 3.10
C ASN A 382 16.64 11.24 3.87
N TYR A 383 16.38 11.21 5.17
CA TYR A 383 16.52 12.34 6.09
C TYR A 383 17.84 12.30 6.86
N LEU A 384 18.53 11.17 6.89
CA LEU A 384 19.86 11.02 7.45
C LEU A 384 20.89 11.32 6.36
N ILE A 385 21.68 12.40 6.55
CA ILE A 385 22.72 12.81 5.60
C ILE A 385 24.06 12.17 5.95
N SER A 386 24.44 12.22 7.23
CA SER A 386 25.71 11.69 7.71
C SER A 386 25.58 11.24 9.17
N TYR A 387 26.36 10.24 9.52
CA TYR A 387 26.41 9.66 10.85
C TYR A 387 27.87 9.50 11.30
N SER A 388 28.17 9.86 12.55
CA SER A 388 29.44 9.61 13.22
C SER A 388 29.21 9.28 14.69
N ASP A 389 30.21 8.87 15.40
CA ASP A 389 30.13 8.49 16.82
C ASP A 389 29.76 9.67 17.75
N HIS A 390 29.88 10.90 17.25
CA HIS A 390 29.65 12.10 18.04
C HIS A 390 28.47 12.93 17.56
N LYS A 391 28.15 12.85 16.30
CA LYS A 391 27.21 13.76 15.65
C LYS A 391 26.51 13.16 14.44
N VAL A 392 25.22 13.40 14.34
CA VAL A 392 24.39 13.05 13.20
C VAL A 392 23.99 14.32 12.46
N VAL A 393 24.07 14.31 11.14
CA VAL A 393 23.58 15.39 10.27
C VAL A 393 22.26 14.94 9.63
N LEU A 394 21.23 15.74 9.83
CA LEU A 394 19.86 15.45 9.40
C LEU A 394 19.33 16.58 8.53
N ARG A 395 18.38 16.25 7.63
CA ARG A 395 17.52 17.24 6.97
C ARG A 395 16.06 17.04 7.34
N ASN A 396 15.29 18.09 7.41
CA ASN A 396 13.84 18.00 7.56
C ASN A 396 13.14 17.99 6.17
N TYR A 397 11.81 18.01 6.17
CA TYR A 397 10.98 18.02 4.96
C TYR A 397 11.10 19.30 4.12
N GLU A 398 11.52 20.40 4.70
CA GLU A 398 11.77 21.69 4.01
C GLU A 398 13.19 21.78 3.46
N GLY A 399 14.05 20.78 3.71
CA GLY A 399 15.46 20.83 3.37
C GLY A 399 16.34 21.55 4.41
N TYR A 400 15.78 21.91 5.58
CA TYR A 400 16.56 22.48 6.67
C TYR A 400 17.52 21.42 7.21
N ILE A 401 18.82 21.74 7.20
CA ILE A 401 19.88 20.84 7.67
C ILE A 401 20.25 21.22 9.10
N THR A 402 20.31 20.22 9.96
CA THR A 402 20.67 20.36 11.36
C THR A 402 21.58 19.23 11.82
N THR A 403 22.19 19.41 12.98
CA THR A 403 22.96 18.36 13.64
C THR A 403 22.28 17.94 14.93
N TYR A 404 22.47 16.66 15.28
CA TYR A 404 22.11 16.11 16.57
C TYR A 404 23.38 15.52 17.21
N GLU A 405 23.65 15.90 18.46
CA GLU A 405 24.82 15.41 19.20
C GLU A 405 24.53 14.03 19.77
N GLU A 406 25.40 13.06 19.49
CA GLU A 406 25.30 11.73 20.07
C GLU A 406 25.76 11.71 21.54
N PRO A 407 25.09 10.90 22.39
CA PRO A 407 25.49 10.79 23.78
C PRO A 407 26.85 10.10 23.91
N GLN A 408 27.80 10.75 24.62
CA GLN A 408 29.14 10.20 24.83
C GLN A 408 29.16 9.04 25.84
N THR A 409 28.13 8.91 26.66
CA THR A 409 28.05 7.91 27.72
C THR A 409 26.70 7.17 27.65
N TYR A 410 26.50 6.42 26.59
CA TYR A 410 25.32 5.53 26.49
C TYR A 410 25.58 4.21 27.22
N ARG A 411 24.69 3.85 28.12
CA ARG A 411 24.68 2.51 28.73
C ARG A 411 23.36 1.84 28.42
N GLN A 412 23.43 0.74 27.69
CA GLN A 412 22.28 -0.11 27.49
C GLN A 412 21.83 -0.72 28.83
N HIS A 413 20.53 -1.01 28.98
CA HIS A 413 20.03 -1.75 30.13
C HIS A 413 20.76 -3.11 30.26
N ASP A 414 20.89 -3.62 31.48
CA ASP A 414 21.48 -4.94 31.70
C ASP A 414 20.61 -6.04 31.10
N LYS A 415 21.08 -6.61 29.99
CA LYS A 415 20.40 -7.69 29.27
C LYS A 415 20.30 -8.96 30.12
N THR A 416 21.25 -9.17 31.06
CA THR A 416 21.25 -10.37 31.92
C THR A 416 20.23 -10.28 33.04
N ALA A 417 19.84 -9.08 33.45
CA ALA A 417 18.79 -8.83 34.43
C ALA A 417 17.40 -8.60 33.80
N CYS A 418 17.32 -8.35 32.49
CA CYS A 418 16.09 -8.04 31.80
C CYS A 418 15.31 -9.32 31.48
N SER A 419 14.09 -9.48 32.01
CA SER A 419 13.24 -10.65 31.75
C SER A 419 12.91 -10.82 30.26
N TYR A 420 12.75 -9.73 29.51
CA TYR A 420 12.50 -9.79 28.07
C TYR A 420 13.72 -10.28 27.29
N CYS A 421 14.93 -9.82 27.64
CA CYS A 421 16.16 -10.25 26.97
C CYS A 421 16.55 -11.70 27.28
N GLN A 422 16.15 -12.22 28.44
CA GLN A 422 16.45 -13.60 28.84
C GLN A 422 15.71 -14.64 27.98
N HIS A 423 14.58 -14.28 27.36
CA HIS A 423 13.83 -15.13 26.45
C HIS A 423 14.39 -15.16 25.02
N GLU A 424 15.19 -14.15 24.67
CA GLU A 424 15.85 -14.03 23.36
C GLU A 424 17.36 -14.27 23.53
N ARG A 425 17.76 -15.50 23.84
CA ARG A 425 19.20 -15.80 23.79
C ARG A 425 19.62 -15.87 22.32
N PRO A 426 20.56 -15.01 21.87
CA PRO A 426 21.19 -15.21 20.57
C PRO A 426 21.88 -16.58 20.60
N GLU A 427 21.70 -17.38 19.57
CA GLU A 427 22.46 -18.60 19.41
C GLU A 427 23.95 -18.26 19.38
N PRO A 428 24.80 -19.07 20.05
CA PRO A 428 26.26 -18.86 20.01
C PRO A 428 26.72 -18.85 18.55
N GLY A 429 27.40 -17.77 18.15
CA GLY A 429 27.98 -17.64 16.82
C GLY A 429 27.22 -16.74 15.83
N GLN A 430 26.16 -16.04 16.25
CA GLN A 430 25.51 -15.02 15.41
C GLN A 430 25.99 -13.61 15.80
N SER A 431 27.10 -13.18 15.20
CA SER A 431 27.70 -11.86 15.47
C SER A 431 27.04 -10.70 14.69
N GLY A 432 25.99 -10.97 13.90
CA GLY A 432 25.29 -9.94 13.11
C GLY A 432 26.22 -9.20 12.14
N ILE A 433 26.01 -7.89 11.97
CA ILE A 433 26.83 -7.03 11.10
C ILE A 433 28.30 -7.00 11.56
N LEU A 434 28.54 -7.11 12.86
CA LEU A 434 29.91 -7.12 13.42
C LEU A 434 30.73 -8.28 12.82
N GLY A 435 30.16 -9.47 12.67
CA GLY A 435 30.82 -10.61 12.03
C GLY A 435 31.17 -10.41 10.56
N LEU A 436 30.44 -9.54 9.85
CA LEU A 436 30.84 -9.11 8.48
C LEU A 436 32.02 -8.16 8.51
N LEU A 437 32.02 -7.20 9.45
CA LEU A 437 33.09 -6.21 9.56
C LEU A 437 34.41 -6.81 10.05
N GLU A 438 34.34 -7.80 10.93
CA GLU A 438 35.49 -8.54 11.46
C GLU A 438 35.99 -9.63 10.53
N GLY A 439 35.28 -9.88 9.40
CA GLY A 439 35.65 -10.87 8.41
C GLY A 439 35.38 -12.33 8.84
N GLU A 440 34.67 -12.55 9.92
CA GLU A 440 34.27 -13.89 10.36
C GLU A 440 33.24 -14.52 9.43
N ARG A 441 32.48 -13.68 8.69
CA ARG A 441 31.44 -14.08 7.73
C ARG A 441 31.47 -13.20 6.51
N MET A 442 31.06 -13.75 5.37
CA MET A 442 30.90 -13.00 4.11
C MET A 442 29.45 -12.58 3.85
N TRP A 443 28.48 -13.16 4.57
CA TRP A 443 27.05 -12.83 4.45
C TRP A 443 26.31 -13.12 5.75
N ILE A 444 25.14 -12.52 5.90
CA ILE A 444 24.21 -12.76 7.01
C ILE A 444 22.90 -13.22 6.42
N GLU A 445 22.42 -14.39 6.85
CA GLU A 445 21.09 -14.89 6.53
C GLU A 445 20.09 -14.39 7.58
N PRO A 446 18.87 -13.93 7.16
CA PRO A 446 17.82 -13.57 8.09
C PRO A 446 17.42 -14.77 8.97
N ARG A 447 17.13 -14.52 10.24
CA ARG A 447 16.54 -15.53 11.11
C ARG A 447 15.23 -16.06 10.49
N GLY A 448 15.02 -17.36 10.52
CA GLY A 448 13.86 -18.02 9.91
C GLY A 448 14.00 -18.31 8.41
N PHE A 449 15.03 -17.78 7.72
CA PHE A 449 15.28 -18.13 6.33
C PHE A 449 15.55 -19.62 6.15
N GLN A 450 16.30 -20.22 7.06
CA GLN A 450 16.57 -21.66 7.07
C GLN A 450 15.34 -22.49 7.43
N GLU A 451 14.51 -22.05 8.37
CA GLU A 451 13.30 -22.78 8.79
C GLU A 451 12.23 -22.83 7.71
N THR A 452 12.08 -21.78 6.92
CA THR A 452 11.12 -21.75 5.80
C THR A 452 11.62 -22.50 4.57
N HIS A 453 12.94 -22.64 4.39
CA HIS A 453 13.54 -23.33 3.24
C HIS A 453 13.80 -24.83 3.49
N THR A 454 13.94 -25.27 4.73
CA THR A 454 14.16 -26.69 5.08
C THR A 454 12.89 -27.54 5.14
N ARG A 455 11.71 -26.95 5.16
CA ARG A 455 10.44 -27.70 5.18
C ARG A 455 9.93 -28.17 3.81
N GLY A 456 10.50 -27.67 2.72
CA GLY A 456 10.26 -28.19 1.38
C GLY A 456 11.52 -28.83 0.86
N ASN A 457 11.69 -30.13 1.00
CA ASN A 457 12.62 -31.07 0.34
C ASN A 457 13.69 -30.47 -0.61
N VAL A 458 14.41 -29.45 -0.19
CA VAL A 458 15.61 -28.97 -0.87
C VAL A 458 16.78 -29.41 -0.01
N GLU A 459 17.44 -30.46 -0.42
CA GLU A 459 18.66 -30.95 0.20
C GLU A 459 19.60 -29.77 0.53
N ALA A 460 19.87 -29.56 1.82
CA ALA A 460 20.78 -28.55 2.36
C ALA A 460 22.22 -28.63 1.81
N HIS A 461 22.52 -29.62 0.99
CA HIS A 461 23.82 -29.84 0.36
C HIS A 461 24.17 -28.90 -0.80
N ARG A 462 23.20 -28.09 -1.32
CA ARG A 462 23.47 -27.22 -2.48
C ARG A 462 24.10 -25.86 -2.14
N LEU A 463 24.05 -25.43 -0.89
CA LEU A 463 24.59 -24.13 -0.48
C LEU A 463 26.07 -24.16 -0.04
N GLN A 464 26.68 -25.36 0.08
CA GLN A 464 28.08 -25.52 0.51
C GLN A 464 29.09 -25.60 -0.63
N ASP A 465 28.64 -25.63 -1.88
CA ASP A 465 29.51 -25.71 -3.05
C ASP A 465 29.49 -24.38 -3.84
N PRO A 466 30.50 -23.51 -3.69
CA PRO A 466 30.57 -22.23 -4.40
C PRO A 466 30.59 -22.36 -5.92
N SER A 467 30.93 -23.56 -6.46
CA SER A 467 30.97 -23.81 -7.90
C SER A 467 29.59 -23.94 -8.55
N LYS A 468 28.52 -23.97 -7.74
CA LYS A 468 27.11 -24.08 -8.18
C LYS A 468 26.32 -22.80 -8.03
N TRP A 469 26.97 -21.70 -7.77
CA TRP A 469 26.34 -20.38 -7.68
C TRP A 469 25.88 -19.92 -9.07
N VAL A 470 24.57 -19.81 -9.28
CA VAL A 470 23.98 -19.04 -10.38
C VAL A 470 23.68 -17.65 -9.85
N PRO A 471 24.21 -16.58 -10.42
CA PRO A 471 23.88 -15.21 -10.00
C PRO A 471 22.36 -14.99 -10.04
N PHE A 472 21.82 -14.40 -8.99
CA PHE A 472 20.43 -13.97 -8.95
C PHE A 472 20.14 -13.07 -10.16
N GLY A 473 19.23 -13.48 -11.07
CA GLY A 473 18.77 -12.64 -12.18
C GLY A 473 18.91 -13.23 -13.58
N VAL A 474 19.46 -14.45 -13.73
CA VAL A 474 19.44 -15.12 -15.03
C VAL A 474 18.44 -16.25 -14.98
N GLY A 475 17.23 -15.99 -15.48
CA GLY A 475 16.24 -17.04 -15.74
C GLY A 475 16.87 -18.09 -16.64
N ALA A 476 16.75 -19.36 -16.26
CA ALA A 476 17.16 -20.47 -17.09
C ALA A 476 16.37 -20.41 -18.41
N ILE A 477 17.03 -20.05 -19.49
CA ILE A 477 16.55 -20.32 -20.84
C ILE A 477 16.80 -21.82 -21.05
N GLU A 478 15.78 -22.64 -20.91
CA GLU A 478 15.82 -24.00 -21.42
C GLU A 478 15.90 -23.97 -22.95
N GLY A 479 16.98 -24.48 -23.45
CA GLY A 479 17.14 -24.80 -24.88
C GLY A 479 18.47 -24.40 -25.45
N THR A 480 19.35 -25.33 -25.43
CA THR A 480 20.43 -25.76 -26.31
C THR A 480 21.70 -26.11 -25.55
N ALA A 481 21.96 -27.40 -25.48
CA ALA A 481 23.28 -27.91 -25.12
C ALA A 481 24.27 -27.52 -26.21
N GLY A 482 25.35 -26.88 -25.81
CA GLY A 482 26.50 -26.71 -26.70
C GLY A 482 27.18 -25.37 -26.53
N GLU A 483 28.39 -25.45 -26.00
CA GLU A 483 29.48 -24.48 -25.95
C GLU A 483 29.56 -23.62 -24.68
N ALA A 484 30.46 -24.03 -23.81
CA ALA A 484 30.96 -23.22 -22.70
C ALA A 484 31.66 -21.97 -23.23
N LEU A 485 31.21 -20.81 -22.74
CA LEU A 485 31.92 -19.55 -22.98
C LEU A 485 33.33 -19.64 -22.35
N PRO A 486 34.39 -19.20 -23.04
CA PRO A 486 35.74 -19.25 -22.51
C PRO A 486 35.88 -18.36 -21.27
N VAL A 487 36.44 -18.93 -20.22
CA VAL A 487 36.85 -18.18 -19.02
C VAL A 487 38.04 -17.30 -19.44
N LEU A 488 37.83 -15.98 -19.44
CA LEU A 488 38.90 -15.01 -19.62
C LEU A 488 39.86 -15.12 -18.44
N GLN A 489 41.09 -15.52 -18.68
CA GLN A 489 42.17 -15.50 -17.70
C GLN A 489 42.67 -14.06 -17.53
N ALA A 490 43.09 -13.71 -16.31
CA ALA A 490 43.53 -12.38 -15.90
C ALA A 490 44.79 -11.82 -16.60
N GLY A 491 45.06 -12.24 -17.82
CA GLY A 491 46.20 -11.82 -18.65
C GLY A 491 45.81 -11.19 -20.00
N ASP A 492 44.52 -11.22 -20.39
CA ASP A 492 44.10 -10.80 -21.74
C ASP A 492 43.56 -9.36 -21.84
N LEU A 493 43.77 -8.53 -20.81
CA LEU A 493 43.49 -7.10 -20.90
C LEU A 493 44.69 -6.37 -21.53
N THR A 494 44.76 -6.37 -22.84
CA THR A 494 45.60 -5.40 -23.58
C THR A 494 44.91 -4.03 -23.39
N GLU A 495 45.69 -3.09 -22.85
CA GLU A 495 45.30 -1.69 -22.70
C GLU A 495 44.85 -1.12 -24.05
N THR A 496 43.57 -0.83 -24.19
CA THR A 496 43.10 0.06 -25.24
C THR A 496 43.37 1.49 -24.80
N PRO A 497 43.97 2.33 -25.65
CA PRO A 497 44.18 3.73 -25.29
C PRO A 497 42.84 4.44 -25.08
N PRO A 498 42.78 5.44 -24.18
CA PRO A 498 41.54 6.16 -23.90
C PRO A 498 41.05 6.86 -25.19
N PRO A 499 39.75 6.93 -25.42
CA PRO A 499 39.18 7.67 -26.54
C PRO A 499 39.52 9.15 -26.44
N ASP A 500 39.75 9.77 -27.59
CA ASP A 500 40.03 11.20 -27.72
C ASP A 500 38.93 12.04 -27.06
N PRO A 501 39.26 13.17 -26.42
CA PRO A 501 38.27 14.00 -25.73
C PRO A 501 37.26 14.59 -26.73
N VAL A 502 35.99 14.33 -26.46
CA VAL A 502 34.85 14.91 -27.21
C VAL A 502 34.93 16.43 -27.10
N PRO A 503 34.90 17.20 -28.20
CA PRO A 503 34.90 18.65 -28.12
C PRO A 503 33.66 19.19 -27.43
N ALA A 504 33.85 20.14 -26.52
CA ALA A 504 32.79 20.78 -25.78
C ALA A 504 31.76 21.43 -26.72
N PRO A 505 30.45 21.33 -26.48
CA PRO A 505 29.45 22.02 -27.28
C PRO A 505 29.59 23.53 -27.13
N ALA A 506 29.47 24.24 -28.25
CA ALA A 506 29.49 25.70 -28.30
C ALA A 506 28.35 26.29 -27.44
N PRO A 507 28.58 27.39 -26.71
CA PRO A 507 27.54 27.98 -25.85
C PRO A 507 26.37 28.51 -26.69
N SER A 508 25.16 28.10 -26.33
CA SER A 508 23.93 28.60 -26.96
C SER A 508 23.70 30.05 -26.57
N ALA A 509 23.20 30.86 -27.52
CA ALA A 509 23.00 32.30 -27.42
C ALA A 509 21.87 32.75 -26.46
N ALA A 510 21.52 31.96 -25.42
CA ALA A 510 20.46 32.25 -24.46
C ALA A 510 20.95 32.68 -23.05
N SER A 511 22.26 32.93 -22.87
CA SER A 511 22.86 33.23 -21.55
C SER A 511 23.31 34.68 -21.37
N ALA A 512 22.81 35.62 -22.17
CA ALA A 512 23.25 37.02 -22.11
C ALA A 512 22.20 38.02 -21.58
N ALA A 513 21.24 37.59 -20.74
CA ALA A 513 20.22 38.46 -20.18
C ALA A 513 19.94 38.28 -18.69
N SER A 514 21.00 38.08 -17.87
CA SER A 514 20.81 38.07 -16.40
C SER A 514 22.06 38.53 -15.66
N ALA A 515 22.44 39.80 -15.91
CA ALA A 515 23.46 40.46 -15.09
C ALA A 515 23.14 41.98 -15.02
N ALA A 516 22.13 42.36 -14.28
CA ALA A 516 21.94 43.73 -13.76
C ALA A 516 20.72 43.78 -12.80
N ILE A 517 20.84 43.28 -11.59
CA ILE A 517 20.10 43.81 -10.45
C ILE A 517 21.10 43.90 -9.29
N ALA A 518 21.56 45.14 -9.06
CA ALA A 518 22.43 45.50 -7.94
C ALA A 518 21.66 45.46 -6.63
N ALA A 519 22.23 44.86 -5.61
CA ALA A 519 21.79 44.91 -4.24
C ALA A 519 22.06 46.30 -3.65
N PRO A 520 21.15 46.92 -2.86
CA PRO A 520 21.46 48.10 -2.05
C PRO A 520 22.24 47.71 -0.82
N GLY A 521 23.36 48.42 -0.60
CA GLY A 521 24.24 48.25 0.54
C GLY A 521 23.58 48.66 1.86
N PHE A 522 23.83 47.93 2.91
CA PHE A 522 23.57 48.32 4.28
C PHE A 522 24.84 48.95 4.86
N ALA A 523 24.69 50.16 5.38
CA ALA A 523 25.70 50.86 6.19
C ALA A 523 25.64 50.33 7.66
N PRO A 524 26.77 50.25 8.38
CA PRO A 524 26.81 49.80 9.76
C PRO A 524 26.54 50.97 10.74
N GLY A 525 25.75 50.71 11.76
CA GLY A 525 25.70 51.58 12.95
C GLY A 525 24.34 51.62 13.64
N GLU A 526 24.25 50.98 14.76
CA GLU A 526 23.76 51.44 16.07
C GLU A 526 23.19 50.28 16.88
N GLU A 527 23.86 50.04 18.03
CA GLU A 527 23.34 49.20 19.11
C GLU A 527 22.16 49.88 19.82
N PRO A 528 21.09 49.16 20.16
CA PRO A 528 20.09 49.68 21.09
C PRO A 528 20.42 49.25 22.53
N ARG A 529 20.37 50.25 23.42
CA ARG A 529 20.50 50.18 24.88
C ARG A 529 19.34 49.41 25.51
N PRO A 530 19.56 48.83 26.72
CA PRO A 530 18.56 48.06 27.44
C PRO A 530 17.50 48.95 28.09
N ARG A 531 16.25 48.52 28.10
CA ARG A 531 15.19 49.09 28.94
C ARG A 531 15.04 48.25 30.20
N GLU A 532 15.22 48.90 31.33
CA GLU A 532 14.86 48.44 32.66
C GLU A 532 13.36 48.36 32.87
N GLY A 533 12.91 47.44 33.72
CA GLY A 533 11.58 47.44 34.29
C GLY A 533 10.97 46.07 34.54
N GLU A 534 11.34 45.44 35.64
CA GLU A 534 10.58 44.37 36.30
C GLU A 534 9.20 44.85 36.79
N PRO A 535 8.21 43.97 37.10
CA PRO A 535 8.36 43.07 38.25
C PRO A 535 7.75 41.65 38.12
N THR A 536 8.35 40.80 38.88
CA THR A 536 7.95 39.53 39.52
C THR A 536 6.46 39.21 39.62
N GLY A 537 6.13 37.99 39.31
CA GLY A 537 4.85 37.36 39.65
C GLY A 537 4.86 35.85 39.41
N SER A 538 5.11 35.11 40.47
CA SER A 538 4.99 33.66 40.57
C SER A 538 3.56 33.17 40.36
N ALA A 539 3.33 32.08 39.66
CA ALA A 539 2.36 31.06 40.08
C ALA A 539 2.48 29.76 39.23
N HIS A 540 2.48 28.70 39.94
CA HIS A 540 2.37 27.30 39.58
C HIS A 540 1.14 26.98 38.71
N GLY A 541 1.23 25.89 37.98
CA GLY A 541 0.10 25.12 37.38
C GLY A 541 0.58 24.25 36.24
N GLU A 542 0.97 23.13 36.53
CA GLU A 542 0.54 21.77 36.23
C GLU A 542 -0.42 21.60 35.02
N LEU A 543 -0.10 20.50 34.30
CA LEU A 543 -0.98 19.58 33.58
C LEU A 543 -1.03 19.69 32.05
N LEU A 544 -0.66 18.68 31.53
CA LEU A 544 -0.98 17.48 30.72
C LEU A 544 -0.44 17.54 29.33
#